data_23ad71d4c452c6be8da2e11c2177358a
#
_entry.id   23ad71d4c452c6be8da2e11c2177358a
#
_cell.length_a   1.000
_cell.length_b   1.000
_cell.length_c   1.000
_cell.angle_alpha   90.00
_cell.angle_beta   90.00
_cell.angle_gamma   90.00
#
_symmetry.space_group_name_H-M   'P 1'
#
loop_
_entity.id
_entity.type
_entity.pdbx_description
1 polymer ?
#
loop_
_entity_poly.entity_id
_entity_poly.type
_entity_poly.pdbx_seq_one_letter_code
_entity_poly.pdbx_strand_id
1 'polypeptide(L)'
;MSFLILVRHGQSIWNLEKRFTGWVDVDLTDQGKIEAEKAGLLIKNQNINIDFYYSSFQVRANHTLKIIQKVLKSKKDFVRAWQLNERHYGELTGLNKIETAKKIGEDKVFEFRRSWDIKPGKLSRESSYHPLNIETYEKIPKELIPDTESLKDTYNRVLEYFKNEIQPKLINKNILITAHGNSIRALCKYLFNLDNNQITSLEIPTGNPLIINFGENLKINECKYLDLSLIHISEPT
;
A
#
# COMPACT_ATOMS: atom_id res chain seq x y z
N MET A 1 15.46 15.55 -12.67
CA MET A 1 14.64 15.65 -11.44
C MET A 1 13.33 14.93 -11.70
N SER A 2 12.89 14.04 -10.81
CA SER A 2 11.64 13.27 -10.96
C SER A 2 10.95 13.07 -9.61
N PHE A 3 9.67 12.73 -9.66
CA PHE A 3 8.85 12.53 -8.47
C PHE A 3 8.24 11.14 -8.44
N LEU A 4 8.29 10.52 -7.27
CA LEU A 4 7.49 9.36 -6.92
C LEU A 4 6.46 9.78 -5.88
N ILE A 5 5.18 9.57 -6.19
CA ILE A 5 4.08 9.85 -5.28
C ILE A 5 3.47 8.53 -4.87
N LEU A 6 3.49 8.24 -3.58
CA LEU A 6 2.91 7.04 -2.98
C LEU A 6 1.63 7.44 -2.23
N VAL A 7 0.52 6.77 -2.53
CA VAL A 7 -0.76 7.00 -1.87
C VAL A 7 -1.34 5.68 -1.38
N ARG A 8 -1.49 5.55 -0.07
CA ARG A 8 -2.31 4.47 0.47
C ARG A 8 -3.76 4.72 0.12
N HIS A 9 -4.47 3.68 -0.33
CA HIS A 9 -5.89 3.77 -0.62
C HIS A 9 -6.68 4.42 0.53
N GLY A 10 -7.79 5.10 0.20
CA GLY A 10 -8.71 5.66 1.19
C GLY A 10 -9.33 4.57 2.08
N GLN A 11 -10.03 4.98 3.13
CA GLN A 11 -10.68 4.04 4.05
C GLN A 11 -11.53 3.02 3.28
N SER A 12 -11.26 1.73 3.48
CA SER A 12 -12.09 0.64 2.96
C SER A 12 -13.14 0.18 3.98
N ILE A 13 -14.16 -0.57 3.49
CA ILE A 13 -15.21 -1.13 4.35
C ILE A 13 -14.59 -1.90 5.53
N TRP A 14 -13.61 -2.76 5.28
CA TRP A 14 -12.97 -3.53 6.34
C TRP A 14 -11.96 -2.75 7.19
N ASN A 15 -11.49 -1.58 6.73
CA ASN A 15 -10.81 -0.65 7.63
C ASN A 15 -11.77 -0.09 8.68
N LEU A 16 -12.98 0.33 8.25
CA LEU A 16 -14.04 0.81 9.14
C LEU A 16 -14.46 -0.27 10.14
N GLU A 17 -14.65 -1.50 9.67
CA GLU A 17 -15.00 -2.66 10.50
C GLU A 17 -13.85 -3.19 11.37
N LYS A 18 -12.65 -2.62 11.26
CA LYS A 18 -11.43 -3.05 11.97
C LYS A 18 -11.06 -4.51 11.73
N ARG A 19 -11.27 -5.02 10.51
CA ARG A 19 -10.92 -6.39 10.12
C ARG A 19 -9.55 -6.48 9.46
N PHE A 20 -8.95 -7.67 9.53
CA PHE A 20 -7.76 -8.00 8.73
C PHE A 20 -8.17 -8.23 7.29
N THR A 21 -7.80 -7.32 6.39
CA THR A 21 -8.28 -7.35 5.00
C THR A 21 -7.41 -8.23 4.09
N GLY A 22 -6.09 -8.01 4.13
CA GLY A 22 -5.18 -8.72 3.25
C GLY A 22 -5.56 -8.62 1.77
N TRP A 23 -5.73 -9.78 1.13
CA TRP A 23 -6.08 -9.88 -0.29
C TRP A 23 -7.59 -9.95 -0.56
N VAL A 24 -8.44 -9.92 0.47
CA VAL A 24 -9.89 -9.80 0.21
C VAL A 24 -10.18 -8.48 -0.51
N ASP A 25 -10.98 -8.56 -1.58
CA ASP A 25 -11.20 -7.45 -2.50
C ASP A 25 -12.45 -6.65 -2.12
N VAL A 26 -12.31 -5.82 -1.06
CA VAL A 26 -13.35 -4.92 -0.56
C VAL A 26 -13.10 -3.48 -1.01
N ASP A 27 -14.18 -2.75 -1.26
CA ASP A 27 -14.15 -1.40 -1.79
C ASP A 27 -13.99 -0.32 -0.71
N LEU A 28 -13.91 0.92 -1.15
CA LEU A 28 -13.87 2.12 -0.33
C LEU A 28 -15.21 2.40 0.35
N THR A 29 -15.15 3.00 1.54
CA THR A 29 -16.30 3.70 2.13
C THR A 29 -16.48 5.07 1.45
N ASP A 30 -17.59 5.75 1.73
CA ASP A 30 -17.77 7.13 1.24
C ASP A 30 -16.70 8.07 1.83
N GLN A 31 -16.30 7.86 3.08
CA GLN A 31 -15.15 8.56 3.67
C GLN A 31 -13.87 8.29 2.89
N GLY A 32 -13.62 7.03 2.49
CA GLY A 32 -12.44 6.68 1.68
C GLY A 32 -12.44 7.34 0.29
N LYS A 33 -13.60 7.58 -0.31
CA LYS A 33 -13.72 8.35 -1.56
C LYS A 33 -13.36 9.83 -1.35
N ILE A 34 -13.82 10.42 -0.25
CA ILE A 34 -13.48 11.81 0.16
C ILE A 34 -11.96 11.93 0.39
N GLU A 35 -11.34 10.96 1.08
CA GLU A 35 -9.89 10.91 1.28
C GLU A 35 -9.13 10.84 -0.06
N ALA A 36 -9.62 10.03 -1.01
CA ALA A 36 -9.03 9.92 -2.34
C ALA A 36 -9.16 11.24 -3.15
N GLU A 37 -10.28 11.94 -3.04
CA GLU A 37 -10.50 13.25 -3.69
C GLU A 37 -9.57 14.30 -3.10
N LYS A 38 -9.44 14.36 -1.77
CA LYS A 38 -8.49 15.23 -1.05
C LYS A 38 -7.05 14.94 -1.51
N ALA A 39 -6.66 13.67 -1.59
CA ALA A 39 -5.35 13.29 -2.11
C ALA A 39 -5.11 13.84 -3.53
N GLY A 40 -6.10 13.72 -4.41
CA GLY A 40 -6.05 14.28 -5.75
C GLY A 40 -5.84 15.80 -5.77
N LEU A 41 -6.54 16.54 -4.92
CA LEU A 41 -6.39 18.00 -4.78
C LEU A 41 -4.99 18.39 -4.27
N LEU A 42 -4.47 17.68 -3.25
CA LEU A 42 -3.14 17.91 -2.72
C LEU A 42 -2.05 17.69 -3.78
N ILE A 43 -2.16 16.63 -4.58
CA ILE A 43 -1.24 16.34 -5.68
C ILE A 43 -1.36 17.41 -6.78
N LYS A 44 -2.59 17.81 -7.14
CA LYS A 44 -2.84 18.84 -8.14
C LYS A 44 -2.15 20.16 -7.80
N ASN A 45 -2.16 20.55 -6.52
CA ASN A 45 -1.53 21.78 -6.04
C ASN A 45 0.01 21.77 -6.16
N GLN A 46 0.63 20.59 -6.34
CA GLN A 46 2.07 20.50 -6.58
C GLN A 46 2.47 20.88 -8.02
N ASN A 47 1.51 21.02 -8.94
CA ASN A 47 1.74 21.31 -10.37
C ASN A 47 2.69 20.32 -11.06
N ILE A 48 2.68 19.06 -10.64
CA ILE A 48 3.52 17.98 -11.19
C ILE A 48 2.70 17.23 -12.25
N ASN A 49 3.23 17.15 -13.45
CA ASN A 49 2.64 16.29 -14.50
C ASN A 49 3.03 14.83 -14.23
N ILE A 50 2.07 13.95 -14.02
CA ILE A 50 2.30 12.52 -13.80
C ILE A 50 2.40 11.82 -15.15
N ASP A 51 3.52 11.10 -15.36
CA ASP A 51 3.77 10.35 -16.59
C ASP A 51 3.17 8.96 -16.56
N PHE A 52 3.32 8.25 -15.42
CA PHE A 52 2.84 6.87 -15.24
C PHE A 52 2.05 6.71 -13.96
N TYR A 53 1.03 5.88 -14.04
CA TYR A 53 0.17 5.51 -12.93
C TYR A 53 0.24 4.01 -12.69
N TYR A 54 0.39 3.61 -11.43
CA TYR A 54 0.39 2.22 -10.99
C TYR A 54 -0.61 2.00 -9.87
N SER A 55 -1.20 0.81 -9.84
CA SER A 55 -2.02 0.36 -8.72
C SER A 55 -1.85 -1.13 -8.49
N SER A 56 -2.30 -1.62 -7.34
CA SER A 56 -2.45 -3.05 -7.08
C SER A 56 -3.60 -3.64 -7.92
N PHE A 57 -3.87 -4.94 -7.76
CA PHE A 57 -5.07 -5.56 -8.34
C PHE A 57 -6.34 -5.19 -7.55
N GLN A 58 -6.21 -4.78 -6.30
CA GLN A 58 -7.32 -4.62 -5.36
C GLN A 58 -8.17 -3.36 -5.64
N VAL A 59 -9.50 -3.54 -5.62
CA VAL A 59 -10.49 -2.52 -6.02
C VAL A 59 -10.31 -1.21 -5.25
N ARG A 60 -10.06 -1.25 -3.95
CA ARG A 60 -9.89 -0.05 -3.12
C ARG A 60 -8.72 0.84 -3.56
N ALA A 61 -7.62 0.24 -4.02
CA ALA A 61 -6.49 1.00 -4.56
C ALA A 61 -6.80 1.54 -5.97
N ASN A 62 -7.44 0.72 -6.81
CA ASN A 62 -7.86 1.12 -8.14
C ASN A 62 -8.87 2.27 -8.10
N HIS A 63 -9.87 2.21 -7.21
CA HIS A 63 -10.86 3.29 -7.07
C HIS A 63 -10.23 4.56 -6.51
N THR A 64 -9.32 4.46 -5.53
CA THR A 64 -8.53 5.61 -5.06
C THR A 64 -7.81 6.28 -6.24
N LEU A 65 -7.11 5.48 -7.08
CA LEU A 65 -6.39 6.02 -8.23
C LEU A 65 -7.32 6.69 -9.24
N LYS A 66 -8.44 6.05 -9.60
CA LYS A 66 -9.42 6.63 -10.54
C LYS A 66 -9.99 7.95 -10.06
N ILE A 67 -10.26 8.08 -8.76
CA ILE A 67 -10.72 9.35 -8.16
C ILE A 67 -9.62 10.42 -8.26
N ILE A 68 -8.36 10.08 -7.93
CA ILE A 68 -7.22 11.00 -8.09
C ILE A 68 -7.07 11.42 -9.55
N GLN A 69 -7.10 10.49 -10.51
CA GLN A 69 -7.01 10.80 -11.94
C GLN A 69 -8.12 11.73 -12.41
N LYS A 70 -9.36 11.54 -11.92
CA LYS A 70 -10.49 12.45 -12.22
C LYS A 70 -10.21 13.88 -11.74
N VAL A 71 -9.67 14.06 -10.52
CA VAL A 71 -9.29 15.38 -9.99
C VAL A 71 -8.16 16.01 -10.80
N LEU A 72 -7.17 15.23 -11.21
CA LEU A 72 -6.05 15.64 -12.05
C LEU A 72 -6.46 15.85 -13.53
N LYS A 73 -7.69 15.52 -13.92
CA LYS A 73 -8.17 15.48 -15.30
C LYS A 73 -7.29 14.64 -16.24
N SER A 74 -6.66 13.60 -15.71
CA SER A 74 -5.82 12.67 -16.46
C SER A 74 -6.66 11.58 -17.12
N LYS A 75 -6.41 11.35 -18.42
CA LYS A 75 -7.00 10.25 -19.21
C LYS A 75 -6.01 9.12 -19.47
N LYS A 76 -4.83 9.16 -18.85
CA LYS A 76 -3.81 8.12 -19.02
C LYS A 76 -4.28 6.81 -18.37
N ASP A 77 -3.98 5.69 -19.02
CA ASP A 77 -4.18 4.38 -18.43
C ASP A 77 -3.24 4.18 -17.23
N PHE A 78 -3.55 3.19 -16.40
CA PHE A 78 -2.69 2.79 -15.30
C PHE A 78 -2.38 1.29 -15.35
N VAL A 79 -1.18 0.95 -14.91
CA VAL A 79 -0.74 -0.44 -14.82
C VAL A 79 -1.22 -1.02 -13.50
N ARG A 80 -1.88 -2.17 -13.54
CA ARG A 80 -2.20 -2.97 -12.35
C ARG A 80 -1.13 -4.04 -12.16
N ALA A 81 -0.57 -4.12 -10.96
CA ALA A 81 0.45 -5.08 -10.59
C ALA A 81 0.07 -5.76 -9.27
N TRP A 82 -0.09 -7.09 -9.29
CA TRP A 82 -0.42 -7.84 -8.08
C TRP A 82 0.69 -7.76 -7.03
N GLN A 83 1.93 -7.55 -7.45
CA GLN A 83 3.06 -7.34 -6.56
C GLN A 83 2.88 -6.12 -5.64
N LEU A 84 2.01 -5.18 -6.01
CA LEU A 84 1.65 -4.03 -5.19
C LEU A 84 0.46 -4.30 -4.24
N ASN A 85 -0.10 -5.51 -4.23
CA ASN A 85 -1.19 -5.90 -3.32
C ASN A 85 -0.78 -5.74 -1.85
N GLU A 86 -1.79 -5.62 -0.97
CA GLU A 86 -1.59 -5.65 0.49
C GLU A 86 -0.95 -6.99 0.91
N ARG A 87 -0.30 -7.01 2.07
CA ARG A 87 0.21 -8.22 2.71
C ARG A 87 -0.94 -9.20 2.98
N HIS A 88 -0.72 -10.48 2.71
CA HIS A 88 -1.68 -11.53 3.05
C HIS A 88 -1.61 -11.87 4.54
N TYR A 89 -2.75 -11.77 5.23
CA TYR A 89 -2.80 -11.97 6.69
C TYR A 89 -3.06 -13.43 7.13
N GLY A 90 -2.96 -14.39 6.20
CA GLY A 90 -3.14 -15.82 6.53
C GLY A 90 -4.49 -16.09 7.21
N GLU A 91 -4.47 -16.93 8.22
CA GLU A 91 -5.65 -17.33 9.01
C GLU A 91 -6.35 -16.17 9.74
N LEU A 92 -5.70 -15.02 9.90
CA LEU A 92 -6.33 -13.84 10.49
C LEU A 92 -7.25 -13.10 9.51
N THR A 93 -7.19 -13.42 8.21
CA THR A 93 -8.00 -12.75 7.18
C THR A 93 -9.49 -12.82 7.53
N GLY A 94 -10.14 -11.66 7.54
CA GLY A 94 -11.56 -11.53 7.86
C GLY A 94 -11.86 -11.37 9.35
N LEU A 95 -10.96 -11.72 10.25
CA LEU A 95 -11.18 -11.56 11.69
C LEU A 95 -11.16 -10.08 12.11
N ASN A 96 -11.97 -9.74 13.13
CA ASN A 96 -11.92 -8.41 13.75
C ASN A 96 -10.67 -8.28 14.61
N LYS A 97 -9.91 -7.19 14.45
CA LYS A 97 -8.63 -6.97 15.13
C LYS A 97 -8.76 -6.86 16.65
N ILE A 98 -9.85 -6.22 17.13
CA ILE A 98 -10.09 -6.03 18.57
C ILE A 98 -10.46 -7.37 19.23
N GLU A 99 -11.36 -8.12 18.60
CA GLU A 99 -11.77 -9.43 19.11
C GLU A 99 -10.60 -10.42 19.08
N THR A 100 -9.78 -10.36 18.03
CA THR A 100 -8.56 -11.19 17.93
C THR A 100 -7.59 -10.82 19.04
N ALA A 101 -7.36 -9.53 19.32
CA ALA A 101 -6.48 -9.08 20.41
C ALA A 101 -6.98 -9.57 21.77
N LYS A 102 -8.31 -9.59 22.01
CA LYS A 102 -8.88 -10.16 23.25
C LYS A 102 -8.62 -11.67 23.38
N LYS A 103 -8.54 -12.41 22.26
CA LYS A 103 -8.37 -13.86 22.25
C LYS A 103 -6.91 -14.33 22.37
N ILE A 104 -6.00 -13.65 21.65
CA ILE A 104 -4.59 -14.09 21.54
C ILE A 104 -3.58 -13.11 22.14
N GLY A 105 -4.07 -11.97 22.69
CA GLY A 105 -3.24 -10.90 23.26
C GLY A 105 -2.92 -9.78 22.26
N GLU A 106 -2.82 -8.55 22.78
CA GLU A 106 -2.50 -7.36 21.97
C GLU A 106 -1.09 -7.44 21.37
N ASP A 107 -0.12 -7.90 22.16
CA ASP A 107 1.28 -8.05 21.72
C ASP A 107 1.39 -9.00 20.53
N LYS A 108 0.66 -10.12 20.57
CA LYS A 108 0.68 -11.09 19.47
C LYS A 108 0.05 -10.52 18.19
N VAL A 109 -1.06 -9.79 18.32
CA VAL A 109 -1.70 -9.09 17.21
C VAL A 109 -0.78 -8.00 16.66
N PHE A 110 -0.11 -7.24 17.53
CA PHE A 110 0.88 -6.26 17.13
C PHE A 110 2.03 -6.90 16.36
N GLU A 111 2.59 -7.99 16.88
CA GLU A 111 3.66 -8.77 16.24
C GLU A 111 3.25 -9.20 14.82
N PHE A 112 2.08 -9.82 14.65
CA PHE A 112 1.56 -10.22 13.33
C PHE A 112 1.32 -9.04 12.40
N ARG A 113 1.04 -7.86 12.90
CA ARG A 113 0.76 -6.67 12.09
C ARG A 113 2.01 -5.89 11.72
N ARG A 114 3.07 -5.96 12.54
CA ARG A 114 4.17 -5.00 12.47
C ARG A 114 5.55 -5.61 12.30
N SER A 115 5.76 -6.84 12.79
CA SER A 115 7.09 -7.48 12.70
C SER A 115 7.55 -7.65 11.25
N TRP A 116 8.85 -7.73 11.10
CA TRP A 116 9.49 -7.86 9.80
C TRP A 116 9.26 -9.25 9.18
N ASP A 117 9.50 -10.31 9.91
CA ASP A 117 9.58 -11.70 9.42
C ASP A 117 8.57 -12.66 10.05
N ILE A 118 7.82 -12.24 11.08
CA ILE A 118 6.78 -13.05 11.69
C ILE A 118 5.49 -12.94 10.86
N LYS A 119 4.86 -14.07 10.63
CA LYS A 119 3.60 -14.16 9.88
C LYS A 119 2.58 -15.04 10.59
N PRO A 120 1.27 -14.77 10.40
CA PRO A 120 0.21 -15.65 10.90
C PRO A 120 0.24 -17.03 10.24
N GLY A 121 -0.51 -17.97 10.80
CA GLY A 121 -0.74 -19.28 10.18
C GLY A 121 -1.36 -19.14 8.77
N LYS A 122 -1.30 -20.21 8.00
CA LYS A 122 -1.81 -20.25 6.63
C LYS A 122 -3.34 -20.18 6.62
N LEU A 123 -3.91 -19.43 5.67
CA LEU A 123 -5.32 -19.51 5.38
C LEU A 123 -5.60 -20.79 4.57
N SER A 124 -6.67 -21.52 4.92
CA SER A 124 -7.10 -22.65 4.12
C SER A 124 -7.42 -22.24 2.69
N ARG A 125 -6.94 -23.01 1.72
CA ARG A 125 -7.22 -22.77 0.29
C ARG A 125 -8.69 -22.97 -0.09
N GLU A 126 -9.49 -23.60 0.77
CA GLU A 126 -10.93 -23.77 0.61
C GLU A 126 -11.72 -22.54 1.12
N SER A 127 -11.07 -21.65 1.87
CA SER A 127 -11.72 -20.44 2.38
C SER A 127 -12.17 -19.54 1.21
N SER A 128 -13.39 -19.01 1.29
CA SER A 128 -13.88 -17.99 0.34
C SER A 128 -13.03 -16.69 0.35
N TYR A 129 -12.25 -16.46 1.40
CA TYR A 129 -11.33 -15.34 1.50
C TYR A 129 -9.96 -15.64 0.91
N HIS A 130 -9.67 -16.90 0.51
CA HIS A 130 -8.39 -17.23 -0.11
C HIS A 130 -8.34 -16.68 -1.53
N PRO A 131 -7.23 -16.04 -1.95
CA PRO A 131 -7.12 -15.41 -3.27
C PRO A 131 -7.38 -16.36 -4.45
N LEU A 132 -7.14 -17.65 -4.30
CA LEU A 132 -7.48 -18.67 -5.31
C LEU A 132 -8.99 -18.74 -5.63
N ASN A 133 -9.86 -18.26 -4.72
CA ASN A 133 -11.31 -18.27 -4.84
C ASN A 133 -11.90 -16.88 -5.10
N ILE A 134 -11.04 -15.89 -5.44
CA ILE A 134 -11.43 -14.51 -5.72
C ILE A 134 -11.08 -14.19 -7.18
N GLU A 135 -12.09 -13.87 -8.00
CA GLU A 135 -11.98 -13.60 -9.45
C GLU A 135 -10.87 -12.59 -9.79
N THR A 136 -10.69 -11.56 -8.97
CA THR A 136 -9.65 -10.53 -9.15
C THR A 136 -8.25 -11.10 -9.40
N TYR A 137 -7.96 -12.31 -8.89
CA TYR A 137 -6.64 -12.93 -8.92
C TYR A 137 -6.48 -14.12 -9.88
N GLU A 138 -7.50 -14.45 -10.66
CA GLU A 138 -7.49 -15.60 -11.59
C GLU A 138 -6.30 -15.59 -12.57
N LYS A 139 -5.80 -14.40 -12.93
CA LYS A 139 -4.69 -14.24 -13.86
C LYS A 139 -3.32 -14.37 -13.22
N ILE A 140 -3.24 -14.53 -11.90
CA ILE A 140 -1.98 -14.73 -11.19
C ILE A 140 -1.67 -16.24 -11.20
N PRO A 141 -0.45 -16.66 -11.57
CA PRO A 141 -0.06 -18.07 -11.44
C PRO A 141 -0.29 -18.56 -10.01
N LYS A 142 -0.94 -19.71 -9.86
CA LYS A 142 -1.39 -20.22 -8.55
C LYS A 142 -0.26 -20.43 -7.55
N GLU A 143 0.93 -20.75 -8.04
CA GLU A 143 2.16 -20.92 -7.27
C GLU A 143 2.70 -19.61 -6.67
N LEU A 144 2.31 -18.45 -7.23
CA LEU A 144 2.68 -17.13 -6.74
C LEU A 144 1.66 -16.54 -5.76
N ILE A 145 0.52 -17.21 -5.56
CA ILE A 145 -0.50 -16.78 -4.62
C ILE A 145 -0.13 -17.27 -3.20
N PRO A 146 0.10 -16.35 -2.23
CA PRO A 146 0.51 -16.73 -0.90
C PRO A 146 -0.66 -17.25 -0.07
N ASP A 147 -0.42 -18.27 0.78
CA ASP A 147 -1.36 -18.68 1.83
C ASP A 147 -1.23 -17.78 3.09
N THR A 148 -0.10 -17.08 3.25
CA THR A 148 0.22 -16.11 4.32
C THR A 148 1.50 -15.34 3.98
N GLU A 149 1.66 -14.12 4.48
CA GLU A 149 2.87 -13.32 4.29
C GLU A 149 3.34 -12.63 5.59
N SER A 150 4.65 -12.56 5.77
CA SER A 150 5.32 -11.57 6.62
C SER A 150 5.49 -10.24 5.85
N LEU A 151 5.96 -9.19 6.51
CA LEU A 151 6.35 -7.96 5.83
C LEU A 151 7.55 -8.18 4.91
N LYS A 152 8.47 -9.09 5.28
CA LYS A 152 9.62 -9.50 4.46
C LYS A 152 9.18 -10.19 3.15
N ASP A 153 8.16 -11.06 3.21
CA ASP A 153 7.62 -11.71 2.01
C ASP A 153 7.01 -10.64 1.08
N THR A 154 6.21 -9.73 1.63
CA THR A 154 5.65 -8.59 0.89
C THR A 154 6.74 -7.70 0.29
N TYR A 155 7.79 -7.39 1.06
CA TYR A 155 8.94 -6.60 0.60
C TYR A 155 9.62 -7.24 -0.60
N ASN A 156 9.88 -8.54 -0.58
CA ASN A 156 10.58 -9.23 -1.64
C ASN A 156 9.84 -9.08 -2.99
N ARG A 157 8.52 -9.36 -3.03
CA ARG A 157 7.74 -9.22 -4.27
C ARG A 157 7.56 -7.78 -4.75
N VAL A 158 7.35 -6.86 -3.79
CA VAL A 158 7.21 -5.43 -4.11
C VAL A 158 8.52 -4.87 -4.66
N LEU A 159 9.64 -5.19 -4.02
CA LEU A 159 10.95 -4.67 -4.41
C LEU A 159 11.43 -5.19 -5.76
N GLU A 160 11.24 -6.48 -6.02
CA GLU A 160 11.57 -7.07 -7.31
C GLU A 160 10.83 -6.35 -8.45
N TYR A 161 9.51 -6.19 -8.32
CA TYR A 161 8.70 -5.46 -9.28
C TYR A 161 9.11 -3.99 -9.41
N PHE A 162 9.33 -3.32 -8.28
CA PHE A 162 9.73 -1.92 -8.27
C PHE A 162 11.05 -1.71 -9.03
N LYS A 163 12.07 -2.52 -8.75
CA LYS A 163 13.39 -2.41 -9.39
C LYS A 163 13.35 -2.69 -10.89
N ASN A 164 12.55 -3.66 -11.30
CA ASN A 164 12.53 -4.11 -12.71
C ASN A 164 11.60 -3.24 -13.57
N GLU A 165 10.46 -2.78 -13.03
CA GLU A 165 9.40 -2.16 -13.84
C GLU A 165 9.17 -0.68 -13.55
N ILE A 166 9.43 -0.20 -12.32
CA ILE A 166 9.10 1.17 -11.92
C ILE A 166 10.34 2.05 -11.83
N GLN A 167 11.35 1.60 -11.11
CA GLN A 167 12.56 2.39 -10.83
C GLN A 167 13.30 2.86 -12.11
N PRO A 168 13.43 2.08 -13.19
CA PRO A 168 14.06 2.55 -14.43
C PRO A 168 13.33 3.74 -15.05
N LYS A 169 12.00 3.82 -14.90
CA LYS A 169 11.18 4.93 -15.43
C LYS A 169 11.33 6.21 -14.60
N LEU A 170 11.69 6.09 -13.31
CA LEU A 170 11.89 7.25 -12.44
C LEU A 170 13.07 8.15 -12.85
N ILE A 171 13.98 7.68 -13.70
CA ILE A 171 15.14 8.47 -14.13
C ILE A 171 14.72 9.83 -14.71
N ASN A 172 13.62 9.89 -15.48
CA ASN A 172 13.14 11.13 -16.12
C ASN A 172 11.62 11.29 -16.10
N LYS A 173 10.90 10.52 -15.28
CA LYS A 173 9.44 10.46 -15.29
C LYS A 173 8.87 10.57 -13.89
N ASN A 174 7.74 11.24 -13.78
CA ASN A 174 6.96 11.35 -12.55
C ASN A 174 5.97 10.19 -12.46
N ILE A 175 5.97 9.51 -11.35
CA ILE A 175 5.18 8.28 -11.15
C ILE A 175 4.28 8.43 -9.95
N LEU A 176 3.02 8.01 -10.08
CA LEU A 176 2.09 7.89 -8.98
C LEU A 176 1.70 6.42 -8.78
N ILE A 177 1.81 5.96 -7.55
CA ILE A 177 1.43 4.60 -7.13
C ILE A 177 0.35 4.70 -6.06
N THR A 178 -0.81 4.08 -6.30
CA THR A 178 -1.79 3.83 -5.25
C THR A 178 -1.68 2.38 -4.81
N ALA A 179 -1.44 2.17 -3.53
CA ALA A 179 -1.23 0.83 -2.98
C ALA A 179 -1.75 0.73 -1.53
N HIS A 180 -1.08 -0.03 -0.68
CA HIS A 180 -1.56 -0.41 0.65
C HIS A 180 -0.52 -0.12 1.72
N GLY A 181 -0.93 -0.20 2.99
CA GLY A 181 -0.06 0.09 4.12
C GLY A 181 1.25 -0.71 4.09
N ASN A 182 1.18 -2.02 3.89
CA ASN A 182 2.40 -2.85 3.92
C ASN A 182 3.20 -2.80 2.62
N SER A 183 2.58 -2.69 1.44
CA SER A 183 3.32 -2.54 0.19
C SER A 183 4.06 -1.19 0.11
N ILE A 184 3.44 -0.09 0.57
CA ILE A 184 4.12 1.21 0.67
C ILE A 184 5.21 1.18 1.74
N ARG A 185 4.95 0.54 2.90
CA ARG A 185 5.96 0.36 3.94
C ARG A 185 7.18 -0.41 3.42
N ALA A 186 6.97 -1.43 2.59
CA ALA A 186 8.03 -2.16 1.91
C ALA A 186 8.87 -1.25 0.99
N LEU A 187 8.22 -0.38 0.20
CA LEU A 187 8.92 0.61 -0.63
C LEU A 187 9.71 1.61 0.22
N CYS A 188 9.12 2.13 1.29
CA CYS A 188 9.80 3.05 2.21
C CYS A 188 11.04 2.42 2.84
N LYS A 189 10.96 1.12 3.25
CA LYS A 189 12.12 0.41 3.78
C LYS A 189 13.31 0.43 2.81
N TYR A 190 13.05 0.17 1.54
CA TYR A 190 14.09 0.20 0.50
C TYR A 190 14.58 1.62 0.22
N LEU A 191 13.66 2.55 -0.04
CA LEU A 191 13.99 3.91 -0.48
C LEU A 191 14.75 4.70 0.59
N PHE A 192 14.42 4.50 1.87
CA PHE A 192 15.02 5.22 3.00
C PHE A 192 16.02 4.39 3.79
N ASN A 193 16.34 3.18 3.32
CA ASN A 193 17.25 2.25 4.00
C ASN A 193 16.90 2.01 5.48
N LEU A 194 15.59 1.86 5.78
CA LEU A 194 15.11 1.69 7.14
C LEU A 194 15.49 0.31 7.70
N ASP A 195 15.86 0.26 8.97
CA ASP A 195 16.08 -0.99 9.66
C ASP A 195 14.74 -1.69 10.03
N ASN A 196 14.82 -2.85 10.69
CA ASN A 196 13.64 -3.63 11.05
C ASN A 196 12.82 -2.98 12.19
N ASN A 197 13.44 -2.18 13.06
CA ASN A 197 12.75 -1.48 14.14
C ASN A 197 12.03 -0.25 13.59
N GLN A 198 12.70 0.53 12.76
CA GLN A 198 12.14 1.71 12.12
C GLN A 198 10.92 1.38 11.26
N ILE A 199 10.97 0.26 10.51
CA ILE A 199 9.82 -0.13 9.67
C ILE A 199 8.62 -0.59 10.51
N THR A 200 8.85 -1.12 11.72
CA THR A 200 7.79 -1.54 12.63
C THR A 200 6.94 -0.35 13.11
N SER A 201 7.56 0.79 13.35
CA SER A 201 6.90 2.02 13.81
C SER A 201 6.37 2.91 12.69
N LEU A 202 6.79 2.70 11.43
CA LEU A 202 6.36 3.54 10.32
C LEU A 202 4.85 3.42 10.05
N GLU A 203 4.12 4.52 10.20
CA GLU A 203 2.71 4.62 9.84
C GLU A 203 2.54 5.16 8.41
N ILE A 204 1.60 4.56 7.69
CA ILE A 204 1.19 5.02 6.35
C ILE A 204 -0.28 5.42 6.43
N PRO A 205 -0.60 6.71 6.57
CA PRO A 205 -1.99 7.17 6.67
C PRO A 205 -2.75 6.95 5.35
N THR A 206 -4.07 6.68 5.45
CA THR A 206 -4.95 6.55 4.28
C THR A 206 -5.11 7.90 3.59
N GLY A 207 -5.15 7.89 2.25
CA GLY A 207 -5.45 9.08 1.45
C GLY A 207 -4.46 10.25 1.61
N ASN A 208 -3.29 10.04 2.24
CA ASN A 208 -2.27 11.08 2.38
C ASN A 208 -1.10 10.81 1.43
N PRO A 209 -0.90 11.64 0.39
CA PRO A 209 0.20 11.43 -0.54
C PRO A 209 1.57 11.67 0.09
N LEU A 210 2.45 10.67 0.01
CA LEU A 210 3.88 10.81 0.28
C LEU A 210 4.58 11.16 -1.02
N ILE A 211 5.14 12.34 -1.13
CA ILE A 211 5.90 12.80 -2.29
C ILE A 211 7.40 12.67 -2.02
N ILE A 212 8.10 12.06 -2.97
CA ILE A 212 9.55 11.86 -2.93
C ILE A 212 10.15 12.51 -4.17
N ASN A 213 11.04 13.47 -3.98
CA ASN A 213 11.75 14.15 -5.05
C ASN A 213 13.14 13.53 -5.23
N PHE A 214 13.43 13.09 -6.45
CA PHE A 214 14.71 12.52 -6.82
C PHE A 214 15.53 13.49 -7.67
N GLY A 215 16.80 13.61 -7.30
CA GLY A 215 17.84 14.26 -8.09
C GLY A 215 18.55 13.31 -9.05
N GLU A 216 19.79 13.61 -9.34
CA GLU A 216 20.66 12.76 -10.17
C GLU A 216 20.86 11.39 -9.51
N ASN A 217 20.98 10.36 -10.36
CA ASN A 217 21.19 8.97 -9.93
C ASN A 217 20.15 8.45 -8.93
N LEU A 218 18.92 8.97 -8.98
CA LEU A 218 17.82 8.64 -8.07
C LEU A 218 18.17 8.88 -6.57
N LYS A 219 19.05 9.85 -6.29
CA LYS A 219 19.28 10.32 -4.92
C LYS A 219 18.05 11.07 -4.44
N ILE A 220 17.56 10.74 -3.25
CA ILE A 220 16.42 11.44 -2.65
C ILE A 220 16.90 12.82 -2.17
N ASN A 221 16.27 13.87 -2.68
CA ASN A 221 16.52 15.26 -2.27
C ASN A 221 15.56 15.69 -1.16
N GLU A 222 14.28 15.29 -1.27
CA GLU A 222 13.23 15.67 -0.33
C GLU A 222 12.17 14.58 -0.28
N CYS A 223 11.58 14.37 0.90
CA CYS A 223 10.44 13.50 1.11
C CYS A 223 9.51 14.14 2.13
N LYS A 224 8.21 14.22 1.80
CA LYS A 224 7.19 14.75 2.72
C LYS A 224 5.80 14.20 2.42
N TYR A 225 4.98 14.11 3.46
CA TYR A 225 3.54 14.00 3.29
C TYR A 225 2.93 15.34 2.87
N LEU A 226 1.91 15.32 2.01
CA LEU A 226 1.25 16.56 1.57
C LEU A 226 0.18 17.06 2.55
N ASP A 227 -0.37 16.19 3.38
CA ASP A 227 -1.29 16.55 4.46
C ASP A 227 -0.61 16.42 5.82
N LEU A 228 -0.13 17.54 6.35
CA LEU A 228 0.53 17.59 7.65
C LEU A 228 -0.45 17.39 8.82
N SER A 229 -1.74 17.64 8.64
CA SER A 229 -2.75 17.47 9.69
C SER A 229 -2.97 16.01 10.10
N LEU A 230 -2.54 15.06 9.25
CA LEU A 230 -2.65 13.61 9.50
C LEU A 230 -1.35 13.01 10.07
N ILE A 231 -0.33 13.83 10.26
CA ILE A 231 0.96 13.37 10.76
C ILE A 231 1.03 13.60 12.26
N HIS A 232 0.69 12.58 13.04
CA HIS A 232 1.15 12.46 14.41
C HIS A 232 2.54 11.82 14.39
N ILE A 233 3.55 12.55 13.92
CA ILE A 233 4.94 12.12 14.00
C ILE A 233 5.52 12.77 15.26
N SER A 234 5.87 11.95 16.25
CA SER A 234 6.99 12.28 17.10
C SER A 234 8.21 12.36 16.18
N GLU A 235 8.79 13.56 16.03
CA GLU A 235 10.05 13.73 15.34
C GLU A 235 11.06 12.74 15.93
N PRO A 236 11.85 12.04 15.10
CA PRO A 236 12.97 11.27 15.61
C PRO A 236 13.98 12.27 16.17
N THR A 237 14.12 12.27 17.50
CA THR A 237 15.23 12.91 18.20
C THR A 237 16.53 12.26 17.83
#